data_b1ad71935c56a6648aeea68974a42800
#
_entry.id   b1ad71935c56a6648aeea68974a42800
#
_cell.length_a   1.000
_cell.length_b   1.000
_cell.length_c   1.000
_cell.angle_alpha   90.00
_cell.angle_beta   90.00
_cell.angle_gamma   90.00
#
_symmetry.space_group_name_H-M   'P 1'
#
loop_
_entity.id
_entity.type
_entity.pdbx_description
1 polymer ?
#
loop_
_entity_poly.entity_id
_entity_poly.type
_entity_poly.pdbx_seq_one_letter_code
_entity_poly.pdbx_strand_id
1 'polypeptide(L)'
;MNYKALHRFADMGPRKIRLFADLIRGRNVDEALQLLKFYHNRGAKLLEVVVRSALGNADHLECQDLDSLVVSEARVDGAPMFKRMQPRARGTAFEIKRRLAHIHVTLSDPPEAAPREPYNPPTSAATPSLPAASPATV
;
A
#
# COMPACT_ATOMS: atom_id res chain seq x y z
N MET A 1 -17.54 -10.57 6.97
CA MET A 1 -16.93 -10.19 8.29
C MET A 1 -15.64 -9.42 8.05
N ASN A 2 -15.05 -8.77 9.10
CA ASN A 2 -13.80 -8.01 8.94
C ASN A 2 -12.74 -8.54 9.90
N TYR A 3 -11.63 -9.02 9.35
CA TYR A 3 -10.50 -9.57 10.11
C TYR A 3 -9.37 -8.56 10.15
N LYS A 4 -8.95 -8.14 11.33
CA LYS A 4 -8.00 -7.04 11.52
C LYS A 4 -6.69 -7.53 12.12
N ALA A 5 -5.59 -6.97 11.63
CA ALA A 5 -4.28 -7.09 12.25
C ALA A 5 -3.60 -5.73 12.36
N LEU A 6 -2.85 -5.56 13.44
CA LEU A 6 -2.17 -4.32 13.76
C LEU A 6 -0.72 -4.60 14.18
N HIS A 7 0.23 -3.98 13.48
CA HIS A 7 1.62 -3.94 13.91
C HIS A 7 1.98 -2.53 14.38
N ARG A 8 2.29 -2.38 15.67
CA ARG A 8 2.66 -1.10 16.27
C ARG A 8 4.17 -0.92 16.31
N PHE A 9 4.61 0.32 16.16
CA PHE A 9 6.02 0.74 16.28
C PHE A 9 6.98 0.03 15.32
N ALA A 10 6.54 -0.22 14.08
CA ALA A 10 7.42 -0.74 13.03
C ALA A 10 8.61 0.21 12.83
N ASP A 11 9.85 -0.33 12.89
CA ASP A 11 11.09 0.45 12.75
C ASP A 11 11.34 0.83 11.29
N MET A 12 10.42 1.60 10.74
CA MET A 12 10.49 2.17 9.39
C MET A 12 9.58 3.41 9.29
N GLY A 13 10.02 4.40 8.52
CA GLY A 13 9.19 5.57 8.25
C GLY A 13 7.97 5.25 7.39
N PRO A 14 6.77 5.82 7.70
CA PRO A 14 5.50 5.47 7.07
C PRO A 14 5.50 5.68 5.54
N ARG A 15 6.19 6.70 5.03
CA ARG A 15 6.27 6.99 3.58
C ARG A 15 6.81 5.82 2.76
N LYS A 16 7.75 5.04 3.32
CA LYS A 16 8.36 3.89 2.63
C LYS A 16 7.44 2.67 2.61
N ILE A 17 6.59 2.50 3.63
CA ILE A 17 5.67 1.37 3.74
C ILE A 17 4.40 1.63 2.92
N ARG A 18 3.93 2.88 2.85
CA ARG A 18 2.71 3.25 2.11
C ARG A 18 2.74 2.83 0.65
N LEU A 19 3.89 2.91 0.00
CA LEU A 19 4.04 2.46 -1.39
C LEU A 19 3.59 1.00 -1.59
N PHE A 20 3.90 0.13 -0.64
CA PHE A 20 3.49 -1.28 -0.69
C PHE A 20 2.06 -1.49 -0.21
N ALA A 21 1.57 -0.67 0.74
CA ALA A 21 0.19 -0.70 1.18
C ALA A 21 -0.78 -0.35 0.04
N ASP A 22 -0.43 0.63 -0.80
CA ASP A 22 -1.24 1.03 -1.95
C ASP A 22 -1.27 -0.05 -3.04
N LEU A 23 -0.20 -0.86 -3.18
CA LEU A 23 -0.14 -1.97 -4.12
C LEU A 23 -1.05 -3.15 -3.77
N ILE A 24 -1.28 -3.40 -2.48
CA ILE A 24 -2.05 -4.57 -2.01
C ILE A 24 -3.52 -4.26 -1.75
N ARG A 25 -3.87 -3.00 -1.62
CA ARG A 25 -5.26 -2.60 -1.34
C ARG A 25 -6.20 -3.01 -2.46
N GLY A 26 -7.33 -3.65 -2.12
CA GLY A 26 -8.34 -4.13 -3.07
C GLY A 26 -7.96 -5.41 -3.82
N ARG A 27 -6.85 -6.07 -3.47
CA ARG A 27 -6.45 -7.36 -4.05
C ARG A 27 -6.83 -8.52 -3.16
N ASN A 28 -6.93 -9.70 -3.75
CA ASN A 28 -7.05 -10.95 -3.00
C ASN A 28 -5.82 -11.17 -2.15
N VAL A 29 -5.99 -11.82 -1.00
CA VAL A 29 -4.90 -12.03 -0.03
C VAL A 29 -3.74 -12.79 -0.63
N ASP A 30 -4.00 -13.83 -1.44
CA ASP A 30 -2.95 -14.62 -2.10
C ASP A 30 -2.14 -13.81 -3.10
N GLU A 31 -2.81 -13.02 -3.94
CA GLU A 31 -2.13 -12.11 -4.87
C GLU A 31 -1.30 -11.07 -4.11
N ALA A 32 -1.84 -10.51 -3.03
CA ALA A 32 -1.13 -9.55 -2.19
C ALA A 32 0.13 -10.17 -1.57
N LEU A 33 0.05 -11.39 -1.06
CA LEU A 33 1.19 -12.11 -0.49
C LEU A 33 2.24 -12.44 -1.55
N GLN A 34 1.85 -12.85 -2.75
CA GLN A 34 2.77 -13.12 -3.87
C GLN A 34 3.51 -11.84 -4.29
N LEU A 35 2.79 -10.72 -4.42
CA LEU A 35 3.39 -9.42 -4.73
C LEU A 35 4.38 -8.99 -3.66
N LEU A 36 4.02 -9.09 -2.38
CA LEU A 36 4.90 -8.70 -1.28
C LEU A 36 6.15 -9.56 -1.19
N LYS A 37 6.07 -10.86 -1.51
CA LYS A 37 7.22 -11.77 -1.60
C LYS A 37 8.16 -11.41 -2.75
N PHE A 38 7.61 -10.97 -3.88
CA PHE A 38 8.41 -10.55 -5.03
C PHE A 38 9.28 -9.33 -4.71
N TYR A 39 8.78 -8.41 -3.89
CA TYR A 39 9.54 -7.24 -3.48
C TYR A 39 10.46 -7.55 -2.28
N HIS A 40 11.77 -7.60 -2.49
CA HIS A 40 12.76 -7.87 -1.43
C HIS A 40 13.01 -6.70 -0.47
N ASN A 41 12.12 -5.72 -0.43
CA ASN A 41 12.22 -4.54 0.42
C ASN A 41 11.75 -4.83 1.85
N ARG A 42 12.43 -4.22 2.85
CA ARG A 42 12.06 -4.36 4.27
C ARG A 42 10.59 -3.95 4.54
N GLY A 43 10.07 -2.92 3.83
CA GLY A 43 8.68 -2.49 3.97
C GLY A 43 7.67 -3.53 3.51
N ALA A 44 7.96 -4.24 2.40
CA ALA A 44 7.14 -5.34 1.92
C ALA A 44 7.11 -6.50 2.91
N LYS A 45 8.28 -6.89 3.47
CA LYS A 45 8.37 -7.95 4.49
C LYS A 45 7.56 -7.63 5.75
N LEU A 46 7.58 -6.37 6.21
CA LEU A 46 6.77 -5.96 7.37
C LEU A 46 5.28 -6.08 7.08
N LEU A 47 4.83 -5.66 5.90
CA LEU A 47 3.43 -5.80 5.48
C LEU A 47 3.04 -7.27 5.31
N GLU A 48 3.90 -8.10 4.73
CA GLU A 48 3.67 -9.55 4.57
C GLU A 48 3.35 -10.21 5.91
N VAL A 49 4.13 -9.91 6.96
CA VAL A 49 3.89 -10.45 8.31
C VAL A 49 2.53 -10.01 8.86
N VAL A 50 2.14 -8.75 8.65
CA VAL A 50 0.85 -8.23 9.12
C VAL A 50 -0.31 -8.86 8.36
N VAL A 51 -0.20 -9.02 7.03
CA VAL A 51 -1.23 -9.70 6.22
C VAL A 51 -1.38 -11.16 6.64
N ARG A 52 -0.27 -11.89 6.88
CA ARG A 52 -0.32 -13.27 7.42
C ARG A 52 -0.97 -13.33 8.80
N SER A 53 -0.70 -12.35 9.66
CA SER A 53 -1.36 -12.27 10.97
C SER A 53 -2.87 -12.05 10.84
N ALA A 54 -3.30 -11.20 9.88
CA ALA A 54 -4.72 -11.00 9.60
C ALA A 54 -5.39 -12.28 9.06
N LEU A 55 -4.68 -13.03 8.20
CA LEU A 55 -5.14 -14.31 7.69
C LEU A 55 -5.26 -15.36 8.82
N GLY A 56 -4.27 -15.44 9.72
CA GLY A 56 -4.36 -16.31 10.89
C GLY A 56 -5.49 -15.93 11.85
N ASN A 57 -5.84 -14.64 11.96
CA ASN A 57 -7.01 -14.22 12.73
C ASN A 57 -8.32 -14.63 12.04
N ALA A 58 -8.37 -14.64 10.70
CA ALA A 58 -9.52 -15.12 9.93
C ALA A 58 -9.71 -16.65 10.12
N ASP A 59 -8.63 -17.41 10.06
CA ASP A 59 -8.62 -18.85 10.30
C ASP A 59 -9.10 -19.18 11.72
N HIS A 60 -8.62 -18.47 12.73
CA HIS A 60 -9.06 -18.64 14.12
C HIS A 60 -10.54 -18.31 14.35
N LEU A 61 -11.12 -17.41 13.56
CA LEU A 61 -12.54 -17.07 13.60
C LEU A 61 -13.41 -17.94 12.68
N GLU A 62 -12.87 -19.08 12.22
CA GLU A 62 -13.55 -20.09 11.40
C GLU A 62 -14.18 -19.48 10.12
N CYS A 63 -13.41 -18.63 9.41
CA CYS A 63 -13.82 -18.15 8.11
C CYS A 63 -13.99 -19.32 7.13
N GLN A 64 -15.13 -19.39 6.43
CA GLN A 64 -15.44 -20.50 5.55
C GLN A 64 -14.52 -20.55 4.31
N ASP A 65 -14.17 -19.38 3.75
CA ASP A 65 -13.41 -19.25 2.52
C ASP A 65 -12.22 -18.29 2.69
N LEU A 66 -11.07 -18.81 3.14
CA LEU A 66 -9.84 -18.02 3.32
C LEU A 66 -9.29 -17.49 1.99
N ASP A 67 -9.44 -18.27 0.91
CA ASP A 67 -8.91 -17.94 -0.42
C ASP A 67 -9.67 -16.79 -1.10
N SER A 68 -10.92 -16.56 -0.69
CA SER A 68 -11.76 -15.50 -1.24
C SER A 68 -11.52 -14.12 -0.60
N LEU A 69 -10.79 -14.06 0.51
CA LEU A 69 -10.58 -12.83 1.27
C LEU A 69 -9.86 -11.74 0.45
N VAL A 70 -10.32 -10.51 0.63
CA VAL A 70 -9.78 -9.32 -0.05
C VAL A 70 -9.23 -8.35 1.00
N VAL A 71 -8.11 -7.70 0.67
CA VAL A 71 -7.54 -6.62 1.48
C VAL A 71 -8.41 -5.37 1.31
N SER A 72 -9.36 -5.17 2.22
CA SER A 72 -10.27 -4.01 2.17
C SER A 72 -9.56 -2.73 2.59
N GLU A 73 -8.75 -2.80 3.63
CA GLU A 73 -7.99 -1.64 4.13
C GLU A 73 -6.53 -2.02 4.39
N ALA A 74 -5.61 -1.22 3.86
CA ALA A 74 -4.20 -1.24 4.22
C ALA A 74 -3.79 0.20 4.52
N ARG A 75 -3.65 0.54 5.81
CA ARG A 75 -3.32 1.88 6.27
C ARG A 75 -2.01 1.89 7.05
N VAL A 76 -1.22 2.95 6.83
CA VAL A 76 0.06 3.14 7.51
C VAL A 76 0.10 4.53 8.13
N ASP A 77 0.06 4.57 9.45
CA ASP A 77 0.07 5.79 10.24
C ASP A 77 1.47 6.10 10.78
N GLY A 78 1.71 7.37 11.07
CA GLY A 78 2.94 7.81 11.73
C GLY A 78 2.91 7.48 13.21
N ALA A 79 3.99 6.87 13.70
CA ALA A 79 4.21 6.61 15.11
C ALA A 79 5.15 7.65 15.73
N PRO A 80 5.29 7.70 17.07
CA PRO A 80 6.27 8.53 17.74
C PRO A 80 7.68 8.36 17.18
N MET A 81 8.46 9.43 17.15
CA MET A 81 9.81 9.44 16.59
C MET A 81 10.85 9.45 17.71
N PHE A 82 11.92 8.67 17.51
CA PHE A 82 13.09 8.78 18.35
C PHE A 82 14.03 9.85 17.80
N LYS A 83 14.46 10.76 18.68
CA LYS A 83 15.49 11.75 18.40
C LYS A 83 16.85 11.17 18.73
N ARG A 84 17.81 11.29 17.83
CA ARG A 84 19.21 10.89 18.02
C ARG A 84 20.10 12.03 17.62
N MET A 85 21.20 12.21 18.35
CA MET A 85 22.18 13.24 18.05
C MET A 85 23.29 12.65 17.20
N GLN A 86 23.64 13.34 16.13
CA GLN A 86 24.80 13.02 15.30
C GLN A 86 25.84 14.12 15.46
N PRO A 87 27.02 13.80 16.01
CA PRO A 87 28.11 14.77 16.10
C PRO A 87 28.62 15.15 14.71
N ARG A 88 28.96 16.41 14.53
CA ARG A 88 29.52 16.98 13.31
C ARG A 88 30.80 17.75 13.63
N ALA A 89 31.44 18.29 12.59
CA ALA A 89 32.66 19.09 12.73
C ALA A 89 32.43 20.34 13.61
N ARG A 90 33.49 20.86 14.18
CA ARG A 90 33.52 22.07 15.02
C ARG A 90 32.62 21.98 16.27
N GLY A 91 32.48 20.78 16.87
CA GLY A 91 31.70 20.60 18.09
C GLY A 91 30.19 20.75 17.92
N THR A 92 29.66 20.86 16.71
CA THR A 92 28.22 20.92 16.44
C THR A 92 27.59 19.53 16.47
N ALA A 93 26.30 19.45 16.82
CA ALA A 93 25.53 18.22 16.78
C ALA A 93 24.18 18.47 16.08
N PHE A 94 23.80 17.55 15.18
CA PHE A 94 22.53 17.60 14.46
C PHE A 94 21.57 16.51 14.93
N GLU A 95 20.30 16.85 15.04
CA GLU A 95 19.25 15.90 15.41
C GLU A 95 18.86 15.01 14.21
N ILE A 96 18.92 13.70 14.41
CA ILE A 96 18.38 12.70 13.48
C ILE A 96 17.06 12.17 14.02
N LYS A 97 15.99 12.25 13.22
CA LYS A 97 14.67 11.73 13.55
C LYS A 97 14.51 10.31 13.02
N ARG A 98 14.49 9.31 13.90
CA ARG A 98 14.10 7.94 13.57
C ARG A 98 12.60 7.81 13.65
N ARG A 99 11.95 7.78 12.48
CA ARG A 99 10.50 7.67 12.37
C ARG A 99 10.07 6.21 12.45
N LEU A 100 9.02 5.97 13.22
CA LEU A 100 8.33 4.69 13.31
C LEU A 100 6.96 4.78 12.62
N ALA A 101 6.32 3.63 12.39
CA ALA A 101 5.01 3.54 11.78
C ALA A 101 4.11 2.54 12.52
N HIS A 102 2.81 2.73 12.39
CA HIS A 102 1.77 1.77 12.74
C HIS A 102 1.15 1.25 11.45
N ILE A 103 1.05 -0.07 11.31
CA ILE A 103 0.50 -0.72 10.12
C ILE A 103 -0.82 -1.37 10.52
N HIS A 104 -1.88 -1.01 9.84
CA HIS A 104 -3.22 -1.56 9.98
C HIS A 104 -3.59 -2.29 8.70
N VAL A 105 -4.01 -3.54 8.81
CA VAL A 105 -4.55 -4.31 7.70
C VAL A 105 -5.89 -4.88 8.13
N THR A 106 -6.90 -4.73 7.27
CA THR A 106 -8.22 -5.32 7.43
C THR A 106 -8.51 -6.17 6.20
N LEU A 107 -8.80 -7.43 6.43
CA LEU A 107 -9.32 -8.34 5.42
C LEU A 107 -10.84 -8.37 5.56
N SER A 108 -11.54 -8.44 4.43
CA SER A 108 -12.99 -8.63 4.39
C SER A 108 -13.34 -9.73 3.40
N ASP A 109 -14.47 -10.35 3.64
CA ASP A 109 -15.09 -11.19 2.60
C ASP A 109 -15.31 -10.31 1.36
N PRO A 110 -15.15 -10.86 0.14
CA PRO A 110 -15.38 -10.08 -1.06
C PRO A 110 -16.78 -9.48 -0.98
N PRO A 111 -16.97 -8.19 -1.31
CA PRO A 111 -18.31 -7.70 -1.55
C PRO A 111 -18.89 -8.61 -2.63
N GLU A 112 -20.02 -9.23 -2.34
CA GLU A 112 -20.78 -10.05 -3.29
C GLU A 112 -20.73 -9.37 -4.65
N ALA A 113 -20.10 -10.06 -5.60
CA ALA A 113 -19.48 -9.48 -6.79
C ALA A 113 -20.35 -8.41 -7.45
N ALA A 114 -20.05 -7.14 -7.18
CA ALA A 114 -20.32 -6.14 -8.20
C ALA A 114 -19.51 -6.58 -9.44
N PRO A 115 -20.15 -6.83 -10.59
CA PRO A 115 -19.43 -7.27 -11.78
C PRO A 115 -18.28 -6.30 -12.02
N ARG A 116 -17.07 -6.81 -12.06
CA ARG A 116 -15.89 -6.02 -12.43
C ARG A 116 -16.23 -5.43 -13.78
N GLU A 117 -16.53 -4.14 -13.84
CA GLU A 117 -16.65 -3.48 -15.14
C GLU A 117 -15.37 -3.78 -15.90
N PRO A 118 -15.48 -4.36 -17.11
CA PRO A 118 -14.30 -4.62 -17.94
C PRO A 118 -13.59 -3.27 -18.06
N TYR A 119 -12.30 -3.25 -17.69
CA TYR A 119 -11.45 -2.08 -17.88
C TYR A 119 -11.63 -1.58 -19.31
N ASN A 120 -12.41 -0.53 -19.48
CA ASN A 120 -12.49 0.23 -20.71
C ASN A 120 -11.29 1.18 -20.70
N PRO A 121 -10.23 0.90 -21.47
CA PRO A 121 -9.17 1.89 -21.65
C PRO A 121 -9.83 3.15 -22.21
N PRO A 122 -9.45 4.35 -21.72
CA PRO A 122 -10.00 5.57 -22.27
C PRO A 122 -9.79 5.52 -23.79
N THR A 123 -10.92 5.44 -24.52
CA THR A 123 -10.92 5.53 -25.97
C THR A 123 -10.11 6.77 -26.32
N SER A 124 -9.00 6.58 -27.00
CA SER A 124 -8.15 7.65 -27.50
C SER A 124 -9.05 8.63 -28.26
N ALA A 125 -9.58 9.60 -27.51
CA ALA A 125 -10.43 10.63 -28.05
C ALA A 125 -9.56 11.64 -28.79
N ALA A 126 -9.77 11.68 -30.08
CA ALA A 126 -9.59 12.81 -30.94
C ALA A 126 -8.20 13.49 -30.88
N THR A 127 -7.36 13.09 -31.81
CA THR A 127 -6.33 13.97 -32.38
C THR A 127 -6.97 15.34 -32.67
N PRO A 128 -6.53 16.43 -32.01
CA PRO A 128 -7.00 17.75 -32.42
C PRO A 128 -6.50 18.02 -33.85
N SER A 129 -7.43 18.16 -34.78
CA SER A 129 -7.16 18.57 -36.14
C SER A 129 -6.43 19.92 -36.10
N LEU A 130 -5.19 19.97 -36.61
CA LEU A 130 -4.43 21.17 -36.82
C LEU A 130 -5.26 22.10 -37.74
N PRO A 131 -5.40 23.39 -37.40
CA PRO A 131 -6.03 24.36 -38.30
C PRO A 131 -5.18 24.49 -39.55
N ALA A 132 -5.85 24.35 -40.71
CA ALA A 132 -5.22 24.53 -42.02
C ALA A 132 -4.60 25.92 -42.12
N ALA A 133 -3.32 25.95 -42.50
CA ALA A 133 -2.60 27.18 -42.81
C ALA A 133 -3.30 27.93 -43.97
N SER A 134 -3.70 29.17 -43.73
CA SER A 134 -4.20 30.07 -44.75
C SER A 134 -3.08 30.42 -45.76
N PRO A 135 -3.33 30.39 -47.07
CA PRO A 135 -2.33 30.81 -48.04
C PRO A 135 -2.16 32.35 -47.98
N ALA A 136 -0.89 32.77 -47.86
CA ALA A 136 -0.52 34.17 -48.01
C ALA A 136 -0.80 34.63 -49.44
N THR A 137 -1.61 35.69 -49.55
CA THR A 137 -1.80 36.43 -50.80
C THR A 137 -0.68 37.46 -50.97
N VAL A 138 -0.03 37.46 -52.13
CA VAL A 138 0.94 38.41 -52.62
C VAL A 138 0.31 39.78 -52.86
#